data_bb3d9054da578e17c7605fba052e91fb
#
_entry.id   bb3d9054da578e17c7605fba052e91fb
#
_cell.length_a   1.000
_cell.length_b   1.000
_cell.length_c   1.000
_cell.angle_alpha   90.00
_cell.angle_beta   90.00
_cell.angle_gamma   90.00
#
_symmetry.space_group_name_H-M   'P 1'
#
loop_
_entity.id
_entity.type
_entity.pdbx_description
1 polymer ?
#
loop_
_entity_poly.entity_id
_entity_poly.type
_entity_poly.pdbx_seq_one_letter_code
_entity_poly.pdbx_strand_id
1 'polypeptide(L)'
;MGNDCAFTTIGDPMTYSTCGYLLRALRRVLPELECEIVAGVNSWSALAAASASPLVEDNGVLRIVPSYLRPDSPELHRMLETEGAVVLLKTYRSRNEYLDSLAGEEYDLLYGANIGLENEFISSDPEAIRERPDEYLSMLMIRKGARR
;
A
#
# COMPACT_ATOMS: atom_id res chain seq x y z
N MET A 1 17.91 -7.34 -36.84
CA MET A 1 16.97 -6.33 -36.38
C MET A 1 16.55 -6.74 -34.97
N GLY A 2 16.85 -5.96 -33.95
CA GLY A 2 16.33 -6.17 -32.61
C GLY A 2 14.87 -5.69 -32.52
N ASN A 3 14.09 -6.30 -31.63
CA ASN A 3 12.76 -5.83 -31.31
C ASN A 3 12.80 -5.17 -29.91
N ASP A 4 12.12 -4.05 -29.77
CA ASP A 4 11.89 -3.45 -28.46
C ASP A 4 10.84 -4.25 -27.70
N CYS A 5 11.05 -4.42 -26.40
CA CYS A 5 10.13 -5.13 -25.51
C CYS A 5 9.74 -4.24 -24.35
N ALA A 6 8.47 -4.26 -23.95
CA ALA A 6 8.00 -3.57 -22.77
C ALA A 6 7.47 -4.58 -21.72
N PHE A 7 7.89 -4.41 -20.47
CA PHE A 7 7.32 -5.10 -19.33
C PHE A 7 6.44 -4.12 -18.56
N THR A 8 5.16 -4.42 -18.44
CA THR A 8 4.18 -3.58 -17.77
C THR A 8 3.83 -4.13 -16.40
N THR A 9 3.57 -3.25 -15.43
CA THR A 9 3.14 -3.59 -14.07
C THR A 9 2.13 -2.56 -13.57
N ILE A 10 1.30 -2.96 -12.61
CA ILE A 10 0.42 -2.04 -11.90
C ILE A 10 1.23 -1.31 -10.83
N GLY A 11 1.04 0.01 -10.73
CA GLY A 11 1.76 0.85 -9.78
C GLY A 11 3.17 1.19 -10.25
N ASP A 12 4.09 1.41 -9.31
CA ASP A 12 5.49 1.73 -9.61
C ASP A 12 6.31 0.45 -9.81
N PRO A 13 7.10 0.35 -10.90
CA PRO A 13 7.86 -0.87 -11.22
C PRO A 13 8.98 -1.16 -10.22
N MET A 14 9.44 -0.17 -9.46
CA MET A 14 10.58 -0.34 -8.55
C MET A 14 10.17 -0.50 -7.09
N THR A 15 8.86 -0.45 -6.79
CA THR A 15 8.35 -0.53 -5.42
C THR A 15 7.39 -1.71 -5.25
N TYR A 16 7.79 -2.74 -4.48
CA TYR A 16 7.04 -3.98 -4.23
C TYR A 16 6.56 -4.71 -5.49
N SER A 17 7.29 -4.56 -6.59
CA SER A 17 7.02 -5.13 -7.91
C SER A 17 7.98 -6.28 -8.25
N THR A 18 7.55 -7.18 -9.11
CA THR A 18 8.40 -8.22 -9.71
C THR A 18 9.40 -7.67 -10.71
N CYS A 19 9.24 -6.43 -11.20
CA CYS A 19 10.13 -5.78 -12.16
C CYS A 19 11.59 -5.75 -11.68
N GLY A 20 11.83 -5.48 -10.41
CA GLY A 20 13.18 -5.47 -9.83
C GLY A 20 13.88 -6.86 -9.89
N TYR A 21 13.12 -7.96 -9.79
CA TYR A 21 13.66 -9.31 -9.98
C TYR A 21 13.98 -9.57 -11.44
N LEU A 22 13.06 -9.20 -12.35
CA LEU A 22 13.27 -9.32 -13.79
C LEU A 22 14.51 -8.54 -14.24
N LEU A 23 14.64 -7.29 -13.83
CA LEU A 23 15.78 -6.44 -14.17
C LEU A 23 17.12 -7.05 -13.71
N ARG A 24 17.18 -7.62 -12.49
CA ARG A 24 18.37 -8.32 -12.02
C ARG A 24 18.68 -9.57 -12.83
N ALA A 25 17.67 -10.33 -13.23
CA ALA A 25 17.85 -11.51 -14.09
C ALA A 25 18.35 -11.11 -15.47
N LEU A 26 17.74 -10.10 -16.09
CA LEU A 26 18.14 -9.59 -17.40
C LEU A 26 19.60 -9.10 -17.41
N ARG A 27 20.04 -8.34 -16.42
CA ARG A 27 21.44 -7.88 -16.32
C ARG A 27 22.46 -8.99 -16.20
N ARG A 28 22.07 -10.19 -15.69
CA ARG A 28 22.94 -11.36 -15.63
C ARG A 28 23.07 -12.08 -16.96
N VAL A 29 21.95 -12.14 -17.72
CA VAL A 29 21.88 -12.91 -18.96
C VAL A 29 22.27 -12.07 -20.17
N LEU A 30 21.93 -10.79 -20.14
CA LEU A 30 22.13 -9.81 -21.21
C LEU A 30 22.75 -8.53 -20.62
N PRO A 31 24.04 -8.53 -20.23
CA PRO A 31 24.68 -7.41 -19.53
C PRO A 31 24.68 -6.11 -20.36
N GLU A 32 24.67 -6.20 -21.69
CA GLU A 32 24.66 -5.06 -22.61
C GLU A 32 23.24 -4.54 -22.94
N LEU A 33 22.19 -5.14 -22.31
CA LEU A 33 20.81 -4.73 -22.57
C LEU A 33 20.54 -3.35 -21.96
N GLU A 34 20.20 -2.41 -22.79
CA GLU A 34 19.72 -1.10 -22.36
C GLU A 34 18.27 -1.22 -21.86
N CYS A 35 18.00 -0.69 -20.67
CA CYS A 35 16.67 -0.71 -20.07
C CYS A 35 16.30 0.69 -19.61
N GLU A 36 15.16 1.18 -20.05
CA GLU A 36 14.52 2.37 -19.50
C GLU A 36 13.47 1.98 -18.46
N ILE A 37 13.41 2.69 -17.35
CA ILE A 37 12.42 2.48 -16.30
C ILE A 37 11.56 3.74 -16.19
N VAL A 38 10.27 3.58 -16.51
CA VAL A 38 9.28 4.64 -16.37
C VAL A 38 8.63 4.51 -14.99
N ALA A 39 8.77 5.54 -14.15
CA ALA A 39 8.15 5.58 -12.82
C ALA A 39 6.62 5.55 -12.92
N GLY A 40 6.00 4.87 -11.97
CA GLY A 40 4.55 4.78 -11.88
C GLY A 40 4.00 5.39 -10.58
N VAL A 41 2.68 5.37 -10.44
CA VAL A 41 1.99 5.85 -9.23
C VAL A 41 1.79 4.67 -8.28
N ASN A 42 2.33 4.79 -7.08
CA ASN A 42 2.11 3.79 -6.04
C ASN A 42 0.64 3.77 -5.56
N SER A 43 0.15 2.61 -5.16
CA SER A 43 -1.25 2.44 -4.75
C SER A 43 -1.64 3.33 -3.56
N TRP A 44 -0.76 3.56 -2.60
CA TRP A 44 -1.02 4.47 -1.49
C TRP A 44 -1.12 5.94 -1.92
N SER A 45 -0.32 6.38 -2.91
CA SER A 45 -0.46 7.71 -3.48
C SER A 45 -1.76 7.85 -4.26
N ALA A 46 -2.16 6.81 -4.99
CA ALA A 46 -3.44 6.76 -5.68
C ALA A 46 -4.62 6.80 -4.70
N LEU A 47 -4.56 6.04 -3.58
CA LEU A 47 -5.57 6.07 -2.52
C LEU A 47 -5.71 7.47 -1.92
N ALA A 48 -4.60 8.12 -1.57
CA ALA A 48 -4.60 9.47 -1.03
C ALA A 48 -5.26 10.48 -1.97
N ALA A 49 -4.94 10.40 -3.26
CA ALA A 49 -5.53 11.27 -4.28
C ALA A 49 -7.03 11.01 -4.46
N ALA A 50 -7.45 9.74 -4.58
CA ALA A 50 -8.83 9.35 -4.79
C ALA A 50 -9.73 9.71 -3.59
N SER A 51 -9.20 9.64 -2.37
CA SER A 51 -9.91 9.99 -1.14
C SER A 51 -9.79 11.46 -0.74
N ALA A 52 -8.99 12.28 -1.47
CA ALA A 52 -8.62 13.63 -1.08
C ALA A 52 -8.06 13.71 0.36
N SER A 53 -7.36 12.68 0.80
CA SER A 53 -6.82 12.54 2.15
C SER A 53 -5.30 12.46 2.11
N PRO A 54 -4.55 13.47 2.61
CA PRO A 54 -3.10 13.44 2.62
C PRO A 54 -2.55 12.19 3.32
N LEU A 55 -1.47 11.61 2.82
CA LEU A 55 -0.79 10.49 3.48
C LEU A 55 -0.16 10.94 4.80
N VAL A 56 0.59 12.00 4.74
CA VAL A 56 1.27 12.64 5.87
C VAL A 56 1.37 14.14 5.63
N GLU A 57 1.50 14.88 6.70
CA GLU A 57 1.67 16.33 6.69
C GLU A 57 2.87 16.70 7.57
N ASP A 58 3.43 17.86 7.34
CA ASP A 58 4.54 18.45 8.09
C ASP A 58 5.72 17.50 8.33
N ASN A 59 6.01 17.16 9.59
CA ASN A 59 7.09 16.29 10.01
C ASN A 59 6.66 14.81 10.19
N GLY A 60 5.43 14.46 9.83
CA GLY A 60 4.92 13.11 9.93
C GLY A 60 5.73 12.11 9.10
N VAL A 61 5.84 10.88 9.58
CA VAL A 61 6.60 9.81 8.90
C VAL A 61 5.64 8.84 8.22
N LEU A 62 5.81 8.65 6.91
CA LEU A 62 5.09 7.60 6.17
C LEU A 62 5.83 6.27 6.26
N ARG A 63 5.14 5.24 6.76
CA ARG A 63 5.64 3.85 6.83
C ARG A 63 4.81 2.98 5.92
N ILE A 64 5.47 2.32 4.97
CA ILE A 64 4.82 1.38 4.06
C ILE A 64 5.25 -0.03 4.46
N VAL A 65 4.30 -0.87 4.80
CA VAL A 65 4.55 -2.20 5.34
C VAL A 65 3.79 -3.25 4.53
N PRO A 66 4.48 -4.26 3.98
CA PRO A 66 3.79 -5.45 3.45
C PRO A 66 3.07 -6.19 4.59
N SER A 67 2.04 -6.96 4.26
CA SER A 67 1.12 -7.62 5.20
C SER A 67 1.69 -8.78 6.02
N TYR A 68 2.97 -8.75 6.36
CA TYR A 68 3.57 -9.78 7.22
C TYR A 68 3.54 -9.42 8.71
N LEU A 69 3.27 -8.18 9.07
CA LEU A 69 3.10 -7.81 10.47
C LEU A 69 1.76 -8.32 10.97
N ARG A 70 1.78 -8.93 12.13
CA ARG A 70 0.55 -9.35 12.80
C ARG A 70 -0.14 -8.14 13.43
N PRO A 71 -1.49 -8.12 13.46
CA PRO A 71 -2.26 -7.04 14.07
C PRO A 71 -1.88 -6.76 15.53
N ASP A 72 -1.55 -7.82 16.29
CA ASP A 72 -1.16 -7.78 17.70
C ASP A 72 0.35 -7.57 17.93
N SER A 73 1.13 -7.31 16.86
CA SER A 73 2.59 -7.24 16.99
C SER A 73 3.06 -5.97 17.70
N PRO A 74 4.02 -6.07 18.63
CA PRO A 74 4.62 -4.89 19.25
C PRO A 74 5.29 -3.94 18.25
N GLU A 75 5.69 -4.46 17.09
CA GLU A 75 6.28 -3.68 16.02
C GLU A 75 5.27 -2.74 15.37
N LEU A 76 4.06 -3.25 15.06
CA LEU A 76 2.98 -2.43 14.54
C LEU A 76 2.58 -1.33 15.55
N HIS A 77 2.40 -1.67 16.82
CA HIS A 77 2.05 -0.70 17.85
C HIS A 77 3.10 0.42 17.95
N ARG A 78 4.38 0.09 17.97
CA ARG A 78 5.46 1.10 17.97
C ARG A 78 5.43 2.01 16.73
N MET A 79 5.06 1.47 15.57
CA MET A 79 4.90 2.29 14.36
C MET A 79 3.72 3.25 14.47
N LEU A 80 2.64 2.82 15.11
CA LEU A 80 1.43 3.63 15.30
C LEU A 80 1.56 4.69 16.40
N GLU A 81 2.47 4.51 17.35
CA GLU A 81 2.76 5.52 18.39
C GLU A 81 3.44 6.76 17.83
N THR A 82 4.13 6.65 16.70
CA THR A 82 4.88 7.74 16.10
C THR A 82 3.96 8.54 15.16
N GLU A 83 4.08 9.87 15.20
CA GLU A 83 3.35 10.77 14.31
C GLU A 83 3.53 10.39 12.82
N GLY A 84 2.43 10.44 12.07
CA GLY A 84 2.39 10.13 10.65
C GLY A 84 1.39 9.04 10.28
N ALA A 85 1.71 8.28 9.24
CA ALA A 85 0.84 7.22 8.74
C ALA A 85 1.57 5.89 8.58
N VAL A 86 0.83 4.81 8.81
CA VAL A 86 1.22 3.44 8.48
C VAL A 86 0.29 2.92 7.39
N VAL A 87 0.85 2.50 6.27
CA VAL A 87 0.11 1.85 5.19
C VAL A 87 0.45 0.37 5.17
N LEU A 88 -0.53 -0.46 5.45
CA LEU A 88 -0.43 -1.91 5.38
C LEU A 88 -0.92 -2.37 4.02
N LEU A 89 -0.05 -3.04 3.25
CA LEU A 89 -0.38 -3.54 1.92
C LEU A 89 -0.90 -4.98 1.99
N LYS A 90 -1.77 -5.37 1.04
CA LYS A 90 -2.29 -6.74 0.90
C LYS A 90 -3.01 -7.25 2.15
N THR A 91 -3.82 -6.39 2.77
CA THR A 91 -4.49 -6.68 4.05
C THR A 91 -5.70 -7.61 3.92
N TYR A 92 -6.04 -8.08 2.73
CA TYR A 92 -7.27 -8.79 2.41
C TYR A 92 -7.58 -9.98 3.34
N ARG A 93 -6.59 -10.74 3.80
CA ARG A 93 -6.79 -11.90 4.69
C ARG A 93 -6.83 -11.56 6.17
N SER A 94 -6.19 -10.47 6.58
CA SER A 94 -6.07 -10.06 7.99
C SER A 94 -6.80 -8.75 8.28
N ARG A 95 -7.58 -8.25 7.32
CA ARG A 95 -8.30 -6.98 7.42
C ARG A 95 -9.14 -6.88 8.70
N ASN A 96 -9.98 -7.88 8.97
CA ASN A 96 -10.84 -7.88 10.14
C ASN A 96 -10.04 -7.95 11.45
N GLU A 97 -8.95 -8.72 11.48
CA GLU A 97 -8.05 -8.80 12.63
C GLU A 97 -7.39 -7.44 12.93
N TYR A 98 -7.00 -6.67 11.90
CA TYR A 98 -6.50 -5.31 12.09
C TYR A 98 -7.60 -4.37 12.63
N LEU A 99 -8.81 -4.43 12.08
CA LEU A 99 -9.92 -3.63 12.57
C LEU A 99 -10.25 -3.95 14.03
N ASP A 100 -10.21 -5.23 14.43
CA ASP A 100 -10.45 -5.66 15.80
C ASP A 100 -9.36 -5.17 16.75
N SER A 101 -8.09 -5.26 16.34
CA SER A 101 -6.95 -4.83 17.18
C SER A 101 -6.88 -3.31 17.38
N LEU A 102 -7.46 -2.54 16.47
CA LEU A 102 -7.48 -1.08 16.49
C LEU A 102 -8.81 -0.53 17.04
N ALA A 103 -9.77 -1.39 17.35
CA ALA A 103 -11.08 -0.98 17.87
C ALA A 103 -10.93 -0.31 19.25
N GLY A 104 -11.53 0.87 19.38
CA GLY A 104 -11.50 1.66 20.62
C GLY A 104 -10.28 2.57 20.78
N GLU A 105 -9.34 2.54 19.86
CA GLU A 105 -8.21 3.47 19.79
C GLU A 105 -8.57 4.68 18.91
N GLU A 106 -7.91 5.82 19.17
CA GLU A 106 -8.11 7.05 18.40
C GLU A 106 -7.26 7.03 17.10
N TYR A 107 -7.61 6.14 16.17
CA TYR A 107 -6.99 6.09 14.85
C TYR A 107 -7.98 6.47 13.74
N ASP A 108 -7.50 7.25 12.78
CA ASP A 108 -8.16 7.45 11.50
C ASP A 108 -7.79 6.29 10.57
N LEU A 109 -8.80 5.55 10.13
CA LEU A 109 -8.66 4.43 9.22
C LEU A 109 -9.13 4.81 7.82
N LEU A 110 -8.39 4.40 6.80
CA LEU A 110 -8.82 4.49 5.41
C LEU A 110 -8.42 3.21 4.69
N TYR A 111 -9.40 2.46 4.25
CA TYR A 111 -9.22 1.25 3.45
C TYR A 111 -9.39 1.55 1.98
N GLY A 112 -8.54 0.98 1.15
CA GLY A 112 -8.67 1.03 -0.30
C GLY A 112 -8.47 -0.34 -0.93
N ALA A 113 -9.33 -0.68 -1.87
CA ALA A 113 -9.21 -1.87 -2.70
C ALA A 113 -9.40 -1.53 -4.17
N ASN A 114 -8.61 -2.15 -5.05
CA ASN A 114 -8.68 -2.00 -6.50
C ASN A 114 -8.64 -0.55 -6.99
N ILE A 115 -7.83 0.30 -6.34
CA ILE A 115 -7.74 1.73 -6.63
C ILE A 115 -7.41 1.97 -8.12
N GLY A 116 -8.25 2.79 -8.78
CA GLY A 116 -8.13 3.10 -10.20
C GLY A 116 -8.68 2.02 -11.14
N LEU A 117 -9.32 0.98 -10.61
CA LEU A 117 -9.96 -0.08 -11.40
C LEU A 117 -11.49 0.02 -11.32
N GLU A 118 -12.20 -0.71 -12.19
CA GLU A 118 -13.67 -0.66 -12.28
C GLU A 118 -14.40 -0.98 -10.97
N ASN A 119 -13.82 -1.84 -10.14
CA ASN A 119 -14.36 -2.25 -8.85
C ASN A 119 -13.66 -1.55 -7.67
N GLU A 120 -13.21 -0.32 -7.86
CA GLU A 120 -12.62 0.50 -6.81
C GLU A 120 -13.54 0.61 -5.60
N PHE A 121 -12.94 0.46 -4.41
CA PHE A 121 -13.62 0.67 -3.15
C PHE A 121 -12.72 1.45 -2.19
N ILE A 122 -13.26 2.51 -1.61
CA ILE A 122 -12.60 3.34 -0.60
C ILE A 122 -13.58 3.57 0.53
N SER A 123 -13.18 3.31 1.78
CA SER A 123 -14.02 3.55 2.95
C SER A 123 -13.17 3.79 4.21
N SER A 124 -13.71 4.62 5.11
CA SER A 124 -13.25 4.77 6.50
C SER A 124 -14.20 4.12 7.51
N ASP A 125 -15.32 3.57 7.05
CA ASP A 125 -16.31 2.87 7.89
C ASP A 125 -15.86 1.41 8.13
N PRO A 126 -15.54 1.01 9.37
CA PRO A 126 -15.11 -0.35 9.68
C PRO A 126 -16.11 -1.43 9.27
N GLU A 127 -17.41 -1.18 9.39
CA GLU A 127 -18.44 -2.16 9.03
C GLU A 127 -18.48 -2.38 7.51
N ALA A 128 -18.47 -1.30 6.73
CA ALA A 128 -18.40 -1.40 5.27
C ALA A 128 -17.10 -2.08 4.80
N ILE A 129 -15.98 -1.88 5.52
CA ILE A 129 -14.71 -2.54 5.23
C ILE A 129 -14.80 -4.05 5.52
N ARG A 130 -15.46 -4.46 6.62
CA ARG A 130 -15.61 -5.88 7.01
C ARG A 130 -16.39 -6.68 5.98
N GLU A 131 -17.41 -6.08 5.38
CA GLU A 131 -18.28 -6.72 4.39
C GLU A 131 -17.62 -6.95 3.02
N ARG A 132 -16.45 -6.37 2.78
CA ARG A 132 -15.75 -6.55 1.49
C ARG A 132 -15.25 -7.98 1.31
N PRO A 133 -15.28 -8.51 0.07
CA PRO A 133 -14.62 -9.77 -0.26
C PRO A 133 -13.10 -9.65 -0.09
N ASP A 134 -12.41 -10.79 -0.14
CA ASP A 134 -10.96 -10.84 -0.09
C ASP A 134 -10.35 -10.37 -1.41
N GLU A 135 -9.89 -9.13 -1.45
CA GLU A 135 -9.31 -8.47 -2.62
C GLU A 135 -7.79 -8.32 -2.44
N TYR A 136 -7.02 -9.00 -3.31
CA TYR A 136 -5.56 -8.98 -3.21
C TYR A 136 -4.96 -7.57 -3.33
N LEU A 137 -5.52 -6.74 -4.23
CA LEU A 137 -5.10 -5.35 -4.43
C LEU A 137 -5.76 -4.46 -3.38
N SER A 138 -5.42 -4.64 -2.13
CA SER A 138 -5.99 -3.90 -1.01
C SER A 138 -4.93 -3.36 -0.06
N MET A 139 -5.29 -2.29 0.65
CA MET A 139 -4.45 -1.67 1.68
C MET A 139 -5.30 -1.04 2.77
N LEU A 140 -4.71 -0.92 3.96
CA LEU A 140 -5.26 -0.17 5.08
C LEU A 140 -4.26 0.91 5.47
N MET A 141 -4.67 2.16 5.40
CA MET A 141 -3.95 3.31 5.93
C MET A 141 -4.46 3.62 7.33
N ILE A 142 -3.54 3.75 8.27
CA ILE A 142 -3.80 4.03 9.68
C ILE A 142 -3.03 5.29 10.04
N ARG A 143 -3.71 6.27 10.60
CA ARG A 143 -3.10 7.48 11.13
C ARG A 143 -3.52 7.65 12.58
N LYS A 144 -2.62 8.12 13.41
CA LYS A 144 -2.99 8.56 14.75
C LYS A 144 -3.90 9.77 14.61
N GLY A 145 -5.09 9.70 15.19
CA GLY A 145 -6.06 10.80 15.11
C GLY A 145 -5.41 12.11 15.58
N ALA A 146 -5.59 13.17 14.79
CA ALA A 146 -5.17 14.49 15.22
C ALA A 146 -5.95 14.82 16.51
N ARG A 147 -5.25 15.04 17.63
CA ARG A 147 -5.89 15.63 18.79
C ARG A 147 -6.44 16.99 18.37
N ARG A 148 -7.75 17.04 18.13
CA ARG A 148 -8.48 18.28 17.87
C ARG A 148 -8.50 19.15 19.11
#